data_5d6d9b3fe344de5e2dbe597c68bce2c0
#
_entry.id   5d6d9b3fe344de5e2dbe597c68bce2c0
#
_cell.length_a   1.000
_cell.length_b   1.000
_cell.length_c   1.000
_cell.angle_alpha   90.00
_cell.angle_beta   90.00
_cell.angle_gamma   90.00
#
_symmetry.space_group_name_H-M   'P 1'
#
loop_
_entity.id
_entity.type
_entity.pdbx_description
1 polymer ?
#
loop_
_entity_poly.entity_id
_entity_poly.type
_entity_poly.pdbx_seq_one_letter_code
_entity_poly.pdbx_strand_id
1 'polypeptide(L)' 'MARKNRITVPEAKRAMDRFKTEVANSMNVDLDKGYNGDLTSREAGSVGGEMVRRMIRYAENDMSDR' A
#
# COMPACT_ATOMS: atom_id res chain seq x y z
N MET A 1 2.06 -17.50 -19.75
CA MET A 1 1.54 -17.75 -18.48
C MET A 1 1.20 -16.52 -17.71
N ALA A 2 0.02 -16.48 -17.29
CA ALA A 2 -0.43 -15.32 -16.55
C ALA A 2 0.23 -15.27 -15.20
N ARG A 3 0.82 -14.16 -14.92
CA ARG A 3 1.42 -13.95 -13.64
C ARG A 3 0.48 -13.14 -12.79
N LYS A 4 0.16 -13.63 -11.63
CA LYS A 4 -0.71 -12.89 -10.75
C LYS A 4 -0.02 -11.67 -10.21
N ASN A 5 -0.80 -10.71 -9.76
CA ASN A 5 -0.28 -9.54 -9.09
C ASN A 5 0.03 -9.92 -7.65
N ARG A 6 0.95 -10.84 -7.48
CA ARG A 6 1.30 -11.30 -6.16
C ARG A 6 2.75 -10.93 -5.87
N ILE A 7 3.02 -10.74 -4.62
CA ILE A 7 4.38 -10.45 -4.17
C ILE A 7 5.14 -11.77 -4.17
N THR A 8 6.24 -11.80 -4.93
CA THR A 8 7.02 -13.01 -5.07
C THR A 8 8.16 -13.11 -4.05
N VAL A 9 8.47 -12.01 -3.39
CA VAL A 9 9.53 -11.98 -2.39
C VAL A 9 8.87 -11.95 -1.01
N PRO A 10 9.04 -13.02 -0.20
CA PRO A 10 8.35 -13.10 1.09
C PRO A 10 8.63 -11.91 2.01
N GLU A 11 9.87 -11.43 2.01
CA GLU A 11 10.23 -10.27 2.83
C GLU A 11 9.46 -9.04 2.39
N ALA A 12 9.21 -8.92 1.09
CA ALA A 12 8.49 -7.79 0.56
C ALA A 12 7.03 -7.80 0.99
N LYS A 13 6.44 -8.99 1.14
CA LYS A 13 5.05 -9.08 1.57
C LYS A 13 4.87 -8.45 2.94
N ARG A 14 5.76 -8.78 3.86
CA ARG A 14 5.68 -8.22 5.21
C ARG A 14 5.91 -6.72 5.20
N ALA A 15 6.87 -6.26 4.39
CA ALA A 15 7.15 -4.85 4.27
C ALA A 15 5.97 -4.10 3.67
N MET A 16 5.30 -4.69 2.68
CA MET A 16 4.14 -4.07 2.06
C MET A 16 2.96 -3.99 3.02
N ASP A 17 2.76 -5.02 3.83
CA ASP A 17 1.70 -4.98 4.83
C ASP A 17 1.95 -3.87 5.84
N ARG A 18 3.19 -3.71 6.27
CA ARG A 18 3.55 -2.65 7.20
C ARG A 18 3.36 -1.28 6.56
N PHE A 19 3.77 -1.15 5.32
CA PHE A 19 3.64 0.10 4.57
C PHE A 19 2.16 0.49 4.44
N LYS A 20 1.32 -0.47 4.11
CA LYS A 20 -0.11 -0.22 3.99
C LYS A 20 -0.69 0.29 5.31
N THR A 21 -0.30 -0.34 6.41
CA THR A 21 -0.78 0.06 7.72
C THR A 21 -0.32 1.48 8.06
N GLU A 22 0.93 1.80 7.76
CA GLU A 22 1.46 3.13 8.02
C GLU A 22 0.72 4.19 7.22
N VAL A 23 0.45 3.90 5.95
CA VAL A 23 -0.27 4.84 5.10
C VAL A 23 -1.68 5.04 5.63
N ALA A 24 -2.36 3.94 5.95
CA ALA A 24 -3.73 4.03 6.46
C ALA A 24 -3.78 4.84 7.76
N ASN A 25 -2.83 4.59 8.65
CA ASN A 25 -2.78 5.32 9.92
C ASN A 25 -2.58 6.81 9.69
N SER A 26 -1.74 7.18 8.73
CA SER A 26 -1.49 8.59 8.45
C SER A 26 -2.71 9.27 7.85
N MET A 27 -3.64 8.50 7.30
CA MET A 27 -4.87 9.03 6.71
C MET A 27 -6.07 8.85 7.63
N ASN A 28 -5.84 8.35 8.83
CA ASN A 28 -6.91 8.07 9.79
C ASN A 28 -7.91 7.05 9.26
N VAL A 29 -7.43 6.08 8.50
CA VAL A 29 -8.25 4.99 8.00
C VAL A 29 -7.95 3.76 8.84
N ASP A 30 -9.00 3.17 9.42
CA ASP A 30 -8.87 1.97 10.22
C ASP A 30 -9.07 0.75 9.33
N LEU A 31 -7.97 0.08 9.00
CA LEU A 31 -8.04 -1.08 8.11
C LEU A 31 -8.78 -2.25 8.74
N ASP A 32 -8.86 -2.30 10.05
CA ASP A 32 -9.59 -3.38 10.73
C ASP A 32 -11.07 -3.35 10.40
N LYS A 33 -11.59 -2.19 9.99
CA LYS A 33 -12.98 -2.11 9.57
C LYS A 33 -13.29 -3.04 8.40
N GLY A 34 -12.28 -3.39 7.63
CA GLY A 34 -12.43 -4.28 6.49
C GLY A 34 -12.94 -5.65 6.89
N TYR A 35 -12.56 -6.11 8.08
CA TYR A 35 -13.00 -7.41 8.57
C TYR A 35 -14.48 -7.42 8.91
N ASN A 36 -15.03 -6.26 9.22
CA ASN A 36 -16.44 -6.12 9.58
C ASN A 36 -17.27 -5.57 8.43
N GLY A 37 -16.63 -5.36 7.27
CA GLY A 37 -17.33 -4.81 6.12
C GLY A 37 -17.61 -3.32 6.20
N ASP A 38 -16.99 -2.64 7.14
CA ASP A 38 -17.23 -1.21 7.36
C ASP A 38 -16.27 -0.31 6.59
N LEU A 39 -15.26 -0.88 5.97
CA LEU A 39 -14.31 -0.11 5.18
C LEU A 39 -14.93 0.19 3.83
N THR A 40 -15.08 1.47 3.51
CA THR A 40 -15.69 1.84 2.24
C THR A 40 -14.71 1.68 1.10
N SER A 41 -15.27 1.57 -0.12
CA SER A 41 -14.43 1.51 -1.32
C SER A 41 -13.59 2.77 -1.46
N ARG A 42 -14.15 3.91 -1.07
CA ARG A 42 -13.42 5.17 -1.13
C ARG A 42 -12.23 5.16 -0.18
N GLU A 43 -12.44 4.66 1.03
CA GLU A 43 -11.35 4.59 2.00
C GLU A 43 -10.25 3.66 1.52
N ALA A 44 -10.64 2.48 1.05
CA ALA A 44 -9.66 1.52 0.55
C ALA A 44 -8.91 2.05 -0.65
N GLY A 45 -9.62 2.69 -1.57
CA GLY A 45 -9.02 3.29 -2.75
C GLY A 45 -8.08 4.43 -2.42
N SER A 46 -8.44 5.23 -1.41
CA SER A 46 -7.58 6.34 -0.99
C SER A 46 -6.27 5.85 -0.43
N VAL A 47 -6.31 4.79 0.38
CA VAL A 47 -5.08 4.22 0.92
C VAL A 47 -4.22 3.66 -0.20
N GLY A 48 -4.82 2.91 -1.13
CA GLY A 48 -4.09 2.36 -2.25
C GLY A 48 -3.47 3.44 -3.12
N GLY A 49 -4.21 4.51 -3.38
CA GLY A 49 -3.70 5.62 -4.18
C GLY A 49 -2.53 6.31 -3.52
N GLU A 50 -2.63 6.52 -2.21
CA GLU A 50 -1.53 7.16 -1.49
C GLU A 50 -0.29 6.27 -1.46
N MET A 51 -0.47 4.95 -1.34
CA MET A 51 0.64 4.03 -1.41
C MET A 51 1.38 4.15 -2.74
N VAL A 52 0.63 4.16 -3.84
CA VAL A 52 1.23 4.29 -5.17
C VAL A 52 1.99 5.60 -5.27
N ARG A 53 1.43 6.68 -4.79
CA ARG A 53 2.07 7.98 -4.86
C ARG A 53 3.39 7.99 -4.10
N ARG A 54 3.42 7.38 -2.92
CA ARG A 54 4.66 7.32 -2.14
C ARG A 54 5.69 6.43 -2.79
N MET A 55 5.25 5.34 -3.39
CA MET A 55 6.16 4.44 -4.08
C MET A 55 6.80 5.11 -5.28
N ILE A 56 6.03 5.91 -6.02
CA ILE A 56 6.57 6.67 -7.13
C ILE A 56 7.62 7.67 -6.64
N ARG A 57 7.34 8.33 -5.52
CA ARG A 57 8.30 9.28 -4.96
C ARG A 57 9.58 8.59 -4.53
N TYR A 58 9.48 7.41 -3.93
CA TYR A 58 10.68 6.65 -3.57
C TYR A 58 11.49 6.30 -4.80
N ALA A 59 10.81 5.88 -5.86
CA ALA A 59 11.50 5.53 -7.10
C ALA A 59 12.17 6.75 -7.73
N GLU A 60 11.49 7.90 -7.71
CA GLU A 60 12.06 9.13 -8.24
C GLU A 60 13.29 9.54 -7.47
N ASN A 61 13.24 9.45 -6.15
CA ASN A 61 14.40 9.78 -5.32
C ASN A 61 15.56 8.86 -5.60
N ASP A 62 15.27 7.57 -5.74
CA ASP A 62 16.32 6.60 -6.04
C ASP A 62 16.95 6.90 -7.39
N MET A 63 16.13 7.22 -8.39
CA MET A 63 16.64 7.48 -9.72
C MET A 63 17.43 8.78 -9.79
N SER A 64 17.04 9.77 -8.99
CA SER A 64 17.72 11.06 -9.04
C SER A 64 19.08 11.01 -8.35
N ASP A 65 19.33 9.98 -7.55
CA ASP A 65 20.62 9.80 -6.89
C ASP A 65 21.66 9.15 -7.80
N ARG A 66 21.28 8.80 -9.01
CA ARG A 66 22.19 8.10 -9.92
C ARG A 66 22.88 9.00 -10.94
#